data_05d96f74784c83218860053903452c9c
#
_entry.id   05d96f74784c83218860053903452c9c
#
_cell.length_a   1.000
_cell.length_b   1.000
_cell.length_c   1.000
_cell.angle_alpha   90.00
_cell.angle_beta   90.00
_cell.angle_gamma   90.00
#
_symmetry.space_group_name_H-M   'P 1'
#
loop_
_entity.id
_entity.type
_entity.pdbx_description
1 polymer ?
#
loop_
_entity_poly.entity_id
_entity_poly.type
_entity_poly.pdbx_seq_one_letter_code
_entity_poly.pdbx_strand_id
1 'polypeptide(L)'
;MENNFSITDNFLTEQDFGTIRDSIIGGKNFNDGIEWKFNPHVVHPKEDPTPGQFVHTVYFGNVPCSPFYNSLVPIIEHKFSISALYRIKMNLTPRFPESYTHKFHSDLEHDFEEDVASHW
;
A
#
# COMPACT_ATOMS: atom_id res chain seq x y z
N MET A 1 -1.60 -2.46 -28.46
CA MET A 1 -2.17 -2.02 -27.20
C MET A 1 -1.39 -0.82 -26.67
N GLU A 2 -2.12 0.18 -26.28
CA GLU A 2 -1.47 1.36 -25.76
C GLU A 2 -0.94 1.16 -24.37
N ASN A 3 0.14 1.83 -24.09
CA ASN A 3 0.75 1.81 -22.79
C ASN A 3 0.07 2.87 -21.92
N ASN A 4 -0.59 2.41 -20.83
CA ASN A 4 -1.26 3.30 -19.89
C ASN A 4 -0.39 3.63 -18.68
N PHE A 5 0.90 3.51 -18.89
CA PHE A 5 1.89 3.69 -17.83
C PHE A 5 2.52 5.07 -17.93
N SER A 6 2.64 5.75 -16.80
CA SER A 6 3.33 7.03 -16.74
C SER A 6 4.04 7.20 -15.41
N ILE A 7 5.11 7.99 -15.43
CA ILE A 7 5.86 8.33 -14.22
C ILE A 7 5.88 9.84 -14.11
N THR A 8 5.52 10.35 -12.95
CA THR A 8 5.51 11.78 -12.69
C THR A 8 6.33 12.07 -11.45
N ASP A 9 7.40 12.84 -11.62
CA ASP A 9 8.23 13.26 -10.49
C ASP A 9 7.59 14.45 -9.79
N ASN A 10 7.83 14.54 -8.48
CA ASN A 10 7.32 15.65 -7.67
C ASN A 10 5.80 15.80 -7.79
N PHE A 11 5.12 14.68 -7.80
CA PHE A 11 3.68 14.64 -8.00
C PHE A 11 2.92 15.32 -6.86
N LEU A 12 3.38 15.14 -5.63
CA LEU A 12 2.75 15.76 -4.47
C LEU A 12 3.44 17.07 -4.11
N THR A 13 2.66 18.00 -3.56
CA THR A 13 3.25 19.20 -2.97
C THR A 13 4.09 18.82 -1.76
N GLU A 14 4.98 19.72 -1.35
CA GLU A 14 5.76 19.48 -0.14
C GLU A 14 4.88 19.29 1.08
N GLN A 15 3.79 20.03 1.15
CA GLN A 15 2.86 19.92 2.27
C GLN A 15 2.17 18.56 2.28
N ASP A 16 1.67 18.10 1.15
CA ASP A 16 1.00 16.82 1.05
C ASP A 16 1.97 15.67 1.34
N PHE A 17 3.17 15.76 0.78
CA PHE A 17 4.19 14.76 1.05
C PHE A 17 4.54 14.72 2.53
N GLY A 18 4.68 15.88 3.16
CA GLY A 18 4.97 15.97 4.57
C GLY A 18 3.88 15.36 5.43
N THR A 19 2.62 15.58 5.06
CA THR A 19 1.50 14.99 5.77
C THR A 19 1.56 13.47 5.73
N ILE A 20 1.81 12.91 4.56
CA ILE A 20 1.91 11.46 4.41
C ILE A 20 3.12 10.92 5.18
N ARG A 21 4.28 11.55 4.99
CA ARG A 21 5.51 11.12 5.66
C ARG A 21 5.34 11.10 7.17
N ASP A 22 4.83 12.18 7.74
CA ASP A 22 4.72 12.29 9.19
C ASP A 22 3.69 11.32 9.76
N SER A 23 2.65 11.01 8.99
CA SER A 23 1.69 9.99 9.41
C SER A 23 2.32 8.61 9.45
N ILE A 24 3.25 8.35 8.54
CA ILE A 24 3.90 7.04 8.48
C ILE A 24 4.94 6.87 9.58
N ILE A 25 5.81 7.86 9.75
CA ILE A 25 6.92 7.72 10.70
C ILE A 25 6.68 8.40 12.03
N GLY A 26 5.56 9.11 12.18
CA GLY A 26 5.19 9.69 13.46
C GLY A 26 5.74 11.08 13.73
N GLY A 27 6.28 11.76 12.72
CA GLY A 27 6.79 13.11 12.90
C GLY A 27 7.81 13.21 14.03
N LYS A 28 7.51 14.05 15.01
CA LYS A 28 8.39 14.24 16.18
C LYS A 28 8.22 13.18 17.23
N ASN A 29 7.15 12.42 17.19
CA ASN A 29 6.82 11.41 18.17
C ASN A 29 6.58 10.09 17.45
N PHE A 30 7.51 9.15 17.61
CA PHE A 30 7.42 7.86 16.93
C PHE A 30 6.14 7.11 17.23
N ASN A 31 5.52 7.38 18.37
CA ASN A 31 4.29 6.67 18.73
C ASN A 31 3.07 7.15 17.95
N ASP A 32 3.21 8.24 17.22
CA ASP A 32 2.10 8.80 16.46
C ASP A 32 2.03 8.25 15.03
N GLY A 33 2.96 7.41 14.63
CA GLY A 33 2.95 6.80 13.31
C GLY A 33 1.92 5.69 13.19
N ILE A 34 1.67 5.27 11.97
CA ILE A 34 0.76 4.17 11.72
C ILE A 34 1.36 2.85 12.21
N GLU A 35 0.49 1.90 12.46
CA GLU A 35 0.92 0.57 12.88
C GLU A 35 1.13 -0.32 11.65
N TRP A 36 1.99 -1.32 11.80
CA TRP A 36 2.33 -2.22 10.72
C TRP A 36 2.16 -3.66 11.16
N LYS A 37 1.60 -4.47 10.27
CA LYS A 37 1.44 -5.90 10.50
C LYS A 37 2.39 -6.64 9.60
N PHE A 38 3.12 -7.61 10.16
CA PHE A 38 4.05 -8.40 9.37
C PHE A 38 3.32 -9.43 8.53
N ASN A 39 3.66 -9.46 7.25
CA ASN A 39 3.17 -10.48 6.33
C ASN A 39 4.36 -11.29 5.84
N PRO A 40 4.47 -12.56 6.22
CA PRO A 40 5.64 -13.36 5.87
C PRO A 40 5.77 -13.66 4.38
N HIS A 41 4.70 -13.51 3.62
CA HIS A 41 4.72 -13.82 2.20
C HIS A 41 4.07 -12.69 1.41
N VAL A 42 4.79 -12.20 0.40
CA VAL A 42 4.31 -11.11 -0.44
C VAL A 42 3.28 -11.63 -1.45
N VAL A 43 3.54 -12.81 -1.99
CA VAL A 43 2.62 -13.53 -2.86
C VAL A 43 2.46 -14.93 -2.30
N HIS A 44 1.87 -15.82 -3.09
CA HIS A 44 1.67 -17.19 -2.64
C HIS A 44 2.99 -17.81 -2.16
N PRO A 45 3.04 -18.45 -0.98
CA PRO A 45 4.30 -18.96 -0.42
C PRO A 45 5.08 -19.89 -1.34
N LYS A 46 4.40 -20.66 -2.17
CA LYS A 46 5.07 -21.58 -3.09
C LYS A 46 5.69 -20.88 -4.29
N GLU A 47 5.27 -19.65 -4.56
CA GLU A 47 5.69 -18.93 -5.76
C GLU A 47 6.69 -17.83 -5.45
N ASP A 48 6.76 -17.39 -4.22
CA ASP A 48 7.62 -16.27 -3.84
C ASP A 48 8.37 -16.59 -2.57
N PRO A 49 9.60 -17.08 -2.69
CA PRO A 49 10.41 -17.39 -1.52
C PRO A 49 11.07 -16.17 -0.89
N THR A 50 10.81 -14.97 -1.42
CA THR A 50 11.45 -13.78 -0.87
C THR A 50 10.96 -13.52 0.54
N PRO A 51 11.75 -12.77 1.33
CA PRO A 51 11.33 -12.38 2.67
C PRO A 51 10.04 -11.59 2.64
N GLY A 52 9.32 -11.64 3.75
CA GLY A 52 8.05 -10.93 3.85
C GLY A 52 8.20 -9.43 3.94
N GLN A 53 7.10 -8.77 4.20
CA GLN A 53 7.06 -7.32 4.32
C GLN A 53 6.01 -6.94 5.35
N PHE A 54 6.01 -5.67 5.74
CA PHE A 54 4.99 -5.14 6.62
C PHE A 54 3.87 -4.51 5.80
N VAL A 55 2.66 -4.60 6.31
CA VAL A 55 1.49 -4.04 5.62
C VAL A 55 0.66 -3.21 6.59
N HIS A 56 -0.03 -2.23 6.02
CA HIS A 56 -0.99 -1.42 6.74
C HIS A 56 -2.17 -1.18 5.82
N THR A 57 -3.35 -1.67 6.22
CA THR A 57 -4.55 -1.51 5.43
C THR A 57 -5.25 -0.22 5.83
N VAL A 58 -5.43 0.67 4.87
CA VAL A 58 -6.09 1.95 5.09
C VAL A 58 -7.58 1.85 4.86
N TYR A 59 -7.97 1.09 3.84
CA TYR A 59 -9.37 0.98 3.44
C TYR A 59 -9.60 -0.37 2.76
N PHE A 60 -10.69 -1.03 3.10
CA PHE A 60 -11.05 -2.28 2.46
C PHE A 60 -12.51 -2.61 2.74
N GLY A 61 -13.19 -3.16 1.73
CA GLY A 61 -14.55 -3.65 1.90
C GLY A 61 -15.55 -2.56 2.28
N ASN A 62 -15.42 -1.40 1.67
CA ASN A 62 -16.27 -0.24 1.92
C ASN A 62 -16.13 0.33 3.33
N VAL A 63 -15.03 0.03 4.00
CA VAL A 63 -14.81 0.47 5.38
C VAL A 63 -13.43 1.07 5.52
N PRO A 64 -13.31 2.29 6.07
CA PRO A 64 -12.01 2.80 6.49
C PRO A 64 -11.46 1.91 7.61
N CYS A 65 -10.22 1.48 7.46
CA CYS A 65 -9.58 0.56 8.41
C CYS A 65 -8.53 1.23 9.27
N SER A 66 -8.26 2.51 9.03
CA SER A 66 -7.18 3.22 9.71
C SER A 66 -7.51 4.70 9.79
N PRO A 67 -7.14 5.37 10.89
CA PRO A 67 -7.30 6.83 10.97
C PRO A 67 -6.54 7.57 9.86
N PHE A 68 -5.52 6.96 9.31
CA PHE A 68 -4.75 7.56 8.21
C PHE A 68 -5.64 7.79 6.97
N TYR A 69 -6.75 7.07 6.87
CA TYR A 69 -7.71 7.27 5.79
C TYR A 69 -8.11 8.75 5.67
N ASN A 70 -8.34 9.40 6.79
CA ASN A 70 -8.80 10.78 6.80
C ASN A 70 -7.75 11.77 6.31
N SER A 71 -6.48 11.43 6.44
CA SER A 71 -5.39 12.28 5.94
C SER A 71 -5.06 11.99 4.49
N LEU A 72 -5.13 10.73 4.10
CA LEU A 72 -4.68 10.28 2.79
C LEU A 72 -5.70 10.49 1.68
N VAL A 73 -6.95 10.16 1.94
CA VAL A 73 -7.97 10.17 0.89
C VAL A 73 -8.20 11.55 0.28
N PRO A 74 -8.25 12.65 1.07
CA PRO A 74 -8.38 13.98 0.45
C PRO A 74 -7.25 14.31 -0.52
N ILE A 75 -6.03 13.85 -0.22
CA ILE A 75 -4.89 14.08 -1.10
C ILE A 75 -5.09 13.32 -2.41
N ILE A 76 -5.52 12.07 -2.31
CA ILE A 76 -5.78 11.24 -3.50
C ILE A 76 -6.90 11.84 -4.34
N GLU A 77 -7.98 12.24 -3.71
CA GLU A 77 -9.13 12.79 -4.41
C GLU A 77 -8.81 14.12 -5.10
N HIS A 78 -7.88 14.87 -4.54
CA HIS A 78 -7.46 16.12 -5.15
C HIS A 78 -6.70 15.86 -6.46
N LYS A 79 -6.03 14.73 -6.57
CA LYS A 79 -5.20 14.39 -7.72
C LYS A 79 -5.92 13.55 -8.76
N PHE A 80 -6.90 12.78 -8.35
CA PHE A 80 -7.59 11.83 -9.23
C PHE A 80 -9.09 11.96 -9.09
N SER A 81 -9.78 11.64 -10.18
CA SER A 81 -11.23 11.46 -10.15
C SER A 81 -11.50 10.00 -9.82
N ILE A 82 -12.06 9.74 -8.66
CA ILE A 82 -12.29 8.38 -8.19
C ILE A 82 -13.78 8.11 -8.22
N SER A 83 -14.19 7.09 -8.99
CA SER A 83 -15.58 6.68 -9.03
C SER A 83 -15.93 5.71 -7.93
N ALA A 84 -15.00 4.85 -7.57
CA ALA A 84 -15.19 3.87 -6.52
C ALA A 84 -13.83 3.52 -5.94
N LEU A 85 -13.82 3.30 -4.62
CA LEU A 85 -12.61 2.92 -3.93
C LEU A 85 -12.78 1.49 -3.44
N TYR A 86 -11.87 0.62 -3.85
CA TYR A 86 -11.91 -0.79 -3.49
C TYR A 86 -11.02 -1.07 -2.28
N ARG A 87 -9.76 -0.67 -2.37
CA ARG A 87 -8.80 -0.96 -1.33
C ARG A 87 -7.65 0.03 -1.38
N ILE A 88 -7.17 0.41 -0.21
CA ILE A 88 -5.90 1.12 -0.07
C ILE A 88 -5.06 0.34 0.92
N LYS A 89 -3.91 -0.12 0.47
CA LYS A 89 -2.97 -0.87 1.30
C LYS A 89 -1.58 -0.29 1.12
N MET A 90 -0.84 -0.21 2.19
CA MET A 90 0.53 0.27 2.18
C MET A 90 1.46 -0.89 2.51
N ASN A 91 2.57 -0.95 1.82
CA ASN A 91 3.56 -1.99 2.03
C ASN A 91 4.88 -1.34 2.44
N LEU A 92 5.53 -1.93 3.43
CA LEU A 92 6.85 -1.51 3.89
C LEU A 92 7.79 -2.69 3.77
N THR A 93 8.78 -2.55 2.91
CA THR A 93 9.77 -3.59 2.71
C THR A 93 10.99 -3.25 3.54
N PRO A 94 11.37 -4.09 4.51
CA PRO A 94 12.57 -3.84 5.30
C PRO A 94 13.82 -3.96 4.44
N ARG A 95 14.90 -3.41 4.93
CA ARG A 95 16.19 -3.55 4.27
C ARG A 95 16.71 -4.97 4.46
N PHE A 96 17.15 -5.58 3.38
CA PHE A 96 17.74 -6.91 3.40
C PHE A 96 19.19 -6.84 2.94
N PRO A 97 20.01 -7.85 3.29
CA PRO A 97 21.39 -7.91 2.80
C PRO A 97 21.50 -7.96 1.28
N GLU A 98 20.47 -8.51 0.63
CA GLU A 98 20.42 -8.62 -0.82
C GLU A 98 19.17 -7.97 -1.34
N SER A 99 19.20 -7.58 -2.61
CA SER A 99 18.01 -7.06 -3.28
C SER A 99 17.14 -8.21 -3.74
N TYR A 100 15.83 -8.03 -3.58
CA TYR A 100 14.85 -9.02 -4.02
C TYR A 100 13.87 -8.37 -4.96
N THR A 101 13.49 -9.11 -5.99
CA THR A 101 12.45 -8.70 -6.92
C THR A 101 11.33 -9.71 -6.83
N HIS A 102 10.16 -9.23 -6.45
CA HIS A 102 8.99 -10.09 -6.35
C HIS A 102 8.45 -10.42 -7.74
N LYS A 103 7.79 -11.56 -7.85
CA LYS A 103 7.15 -11.91 -9.10
C LYS A 103 6.03 -10.93 -9.41
N PHE A 104 5.77 -10.72 -10.69
CA PHE A 104 4.62 -9.95 -11.09
C PHE A 104 3.34 -10.66 -10.65
N HIS A 105 2.41 -9.88 -10.15
CA HIS A 105 1.13 -10.41 -9.73
C HIS A 105 0.12 -9.27 -9.73
N SER A 106 -1.15 -9.63 -9.70
CA SER A 106 -2.24 -8.68 -9.57
C SER A 106 -2.97 -8.96 -8.27
N ASP A 107 -3.08 -7.96 -7.42
CA ASP A 107 -3.79 -8.11 -6.16
C ASP A 107 -5.28 -8.35 -6.38
N LEU A 108 -5.84 -7.79 -7.45
CA LEU A 108 -7.26 -7.92 -7.73
C LEU A 108 -7.58 -9.18 -8.50
N GLU A 109 -6.65 -9.68 -9.30
CA GLU A 109 -6.86 -10.87 -10.09
C GLU A 109 -7.17 -12.07 -9.20
N HIS A 110 -6.47 -12.18 -8.09
CA HIS A 110 -6.69 -13.28 -7.16
C HIS A 110 -8.04 -13.19 -6.48
N ASP A 111 -8.60 -12.01 -6.36
CA ASP A 111 -9.88 -11.82 -5.69
C ASP A 111 -11.05 -12.35 -6.51
N PHE A 112 -10.86 -12.51 -7.81
CA PHE A 112 -11.91 -12.99 -8.70
C PHE A 112 -11.83 -14.48 -8.96
N GLU A 113 -10.82 -15.13 -8.42
CA GLU A 113 -10.70 -16.58 -8.55
C GLU A 113 -11.16 -17.25 -7.27
N GLU A 114 -11.13 -18.54 -7.29
CA GLU A 114 -11.53 -19.27 -6.12
C GLU A 114 -10.64 -19.06 -4.97
N ASP A 115 -10.38 -19.09 -4.04
CA ASP A 115 -9.39 -18.94 -2.96
C ASP A 115 -9.06 -17.52 -2.63
N VAL A 116 -10.04 -16.66 -2.67
CA VAL A 116 -9.81 -15.28 -2.27
C VAL A 116 -9.19 -15.20 -0.87
N ALA A 117 -9.64 -16.04 0.01
CA ALA A 117 -9.18 -16.00 1.41
C ALA A 117 -7.71 -16.36 1.56
N SER A 118 -7.13 -17.04 0.59
CA SER A 118 -5.74 -17.49 0.69
C SER A 118 -4.73 -16.39 0.42
N HIS A 119 -5.17 -15.22 -0.01
CA HIS A 119 -4.27 -14.17 -0.45
C HIS A 119 -4.03 -13.08 0.58
N TRP A 120 -4.69 -13.16 1.69
CA TRP A 120 -4.61 -12.09 2.71
C TRP A 120 -4.64 -12.64 4.12
#